data_b7572a3e39266585bdf281e26ea9aeb2
#
_entry.id   b7572a3e39266585bdf281e26ea9aeb2
#
_cell.length_a   1.000
_cell.length_b   1.000
_cell.length_c   1.000
_cell.angle_alpha   90.00
_cell.angle_beta   90.00
_cell.angle_gamma   90.00
#
_symmetry.space_group_name_H-M   'P 1'
#
loop_
_entity.id
_entity.type
_entity.pdbx_description
1 polymer ?
#
loop_
_entity_poly.entity_id
_entity_poly.type
_entity_poly.pdbx_seq_one_letter_code
_entity_poly.pdbx_strand_id
1 'polypeptide(L)'
;HSLLDITDIVGVRIITFYTDDVDRIAAMAEQLFDVDWENSVDKRRLHQLDSFGYNSLHYICRLPKALYSDPDCPQINEIRVELQLRTTLQHAWAAINHDTGYKSGVEIPREYMRQMNRLAGMLELADDEFSRIRTELTNYRRRVQQLVQNGKIDEVLLDGDTFRSYLEARPFDSLNRRIAAINQAEIQEVSLMRYLRVLKALQCKTLGDVHRLIGKYKDDAYRLARHQLGNTDLDIVSSAVGLQN
;
A
#
# COMPACT_ATOMS: atom_id res chain seq x y z
N HIS A 1 -31.99 13.80 -28.42
CA HIS A 1 -31.19 13.45 -27.23
C HIS A 1 -30.42 14.69 -26.78
N SER A 2 -30.53 15.03 -25.50
CA SER A 2 -29.75 16.10 -24.87
C SER A 2 -28.33 15.58 -24.58
N LEU A 3 -27.34 16.48 -24.55
CA LEU A 3 -26.00 16.17 -24.06
C LEU A 3 -26.03 15.58 -22.64
N LEU A 4 -27.03 15.97 -21.83
CA LEU A 4 -27.23 15.47 -20.48
C LEU A 4 -27.72 14.01 -20.41
N ASP A 5 -28.17 13.44 -21.54
CA ASP A 5 -28.57 12.02 -21.60
C ASP A 5 -27.36 11.07 -21.75
N ILE A 6 -26.21 11.62 -22.15
CA ILE A 6 -24.97 10.84 -22.32
C ILE A 6 -24.33 10.61 -20.96
N THR A 7 -24.02 9.36 -20.65
CA THR A 7 -23.53 8.95 -19.31
C THR A 7 -22.01 8.96 -19.17
N ASP A 8 -21.28 9.06 -20.28
CA ASP A 8 -19.82 8.88 -20.37
C ASP A 8 -19.09 10.02 -21.11
N ILE A 9 -19.68 11.24 -21.11
CA ILE A 9 -19.02 12.44 -21.66
C ILE A 9 -17.69 12.68 -20.95
N VAL A 10 -17.68 12.50 -19.62
CA VAL A 10 -16.49 12.59 -18.79
C VAL A 10 -16.24 11.22 -18.19
N GLY A 11 -15.10 10.62 -18.51
CA GLY A 11 -14.66 9.34 -17.95
C GLY A 11 -13.46 9.52 -17.02
N VAL A 12 -13.59 9.09 -15.79
CA VAL A 12 -12.49 9.04 -14.81
C VAL A 12 -12.18 7.59 -14.48
N ARG A 13 -10.90 7.23 -14.47
CA ARG A 13 -10.47 5.89 -14.14
C ARG A 13 -9.55 5.90 -12.94
N ILE A 14 -9.89 5.11 -11.92
CA ILE A 14 -9.05 4.87 -10.75
C ILE A 14 -8.55 3.42 -10.82
N ILE A 15 -7.23 3.27 -10.79
CA ILE A 15 -6.56 1.98 -10.87
C ILE A 15 -5.91 1.70 -9.51
N THR A 16 -6.23 0.55 -8.91
CA THR A 16 -5.69 0.09 -7.63
C THR A 16 -4.77 -1.12 -7.85
N PHE A 17 -4.02 -1.48 -6.82
CA PHE A 17 -3.23 -2.72 -6.86
C PHE A 17 -4.00 -3.94 -6.38
N TYR A 18 -5.05 -3.76 -5.57
CA TYR A 18 -5.76 -4.84 -4.89
C TYR A 18 -7.27 -4.70 -5.01
N THR A 19 -7.98 -5.82 -5.03
CA THR A 19 -9.43 -5.85 -5.17
C THR A 19 -10.16 -5.18 -4.01
N ASP A 20 -9.67 -5.34 -2.77
CA ASP A 20 -10.24 -4.71 -1.58
C ASP A 20 -10.08 -3.17 -1.57
N ASP A 21 -9.10 -2.61 -2.27
CA ASP A 21 -9.00 -1.16 -2.45
C ASP A 21 -10.04 -0.64 -3.45
N VAL A 22 -10.44 -1.43 -4.46
CA VAL A 22 -11.57 -1.10 -5.34
C VAL A 22 -12.83 -0.91 -4.51
N ASP A 23 -13.13 -1.85 -3.60
CA ASP A 23 -14.33 -1.77 -2.76
C ASP A 23 -14.29 -0.59 -1.78
N ARG A 24 -13.13 -0.27 -1.22
CA ARG A 24 -12.96 0.91 -0.35
C ARG A 24 -13.19 2.21 -1.11
N ILE A 25 -12.64 2.34 -2.32
CA ILE A 25 -12.82 3.53 -3.15
C ILE A 25 -14.27 3.61 -3.62
N ALA A 26 -14.90 2.48 -3.94
CA ALA A 26 -16.32 2.44 -4.28
C ALA A 26 -17.18 3.01 -3.14
N ALA A 27 -16.96 2.55 -1.90
CA ALA A 27 -17.65 3.07 -0.73
C ALA A 27 -17.40 4.56 -0.47
N MET A 28 -16.20 5.06 -0.76
CA MET A 28 -15.90 6.50 -0.69
C MET A 28 -16.62 7.28 -1.80
N ALA A 29 -16.66 6.74 -3.02
CA ALA A 29 -17.36 7.37 -4.13
C ALA A 29 -18.87 7.49 -3.86
N GLU A 30 -19.49 6.47 -3.28
CA GLU A 30 -20.90 6.46 -2.86
C GLU A 30 -21.22 7.54 -1.80
N GLN A 31 -20.24 7.92 -0.99
CA GLN A 31 -20.40 8.99 0.01
C GLN A 31 -20.13 10.39 -0.56
N LEU A 32 -19.28 10.50 -1.58
CA LEU A 32 -18.83 11.77 -2.12
C LEU A 32 -19.63 12.23 -3.34
N PHE A 33 -20.29 11.33 -4.04
CA PHE A 33 -21.00 11.63 -5.29
C PHE A 33 -22.46 11.16 -5.23
N ASP A 34 -23.30 11.83 -6.01
CA ASP A 34 -24.66 11.36 -6.27
C ASP A 34 -24.60 10.26 -7.35
N VAL A 35 -24.68 9.00 -6.92
CA VAL A 35 -24.58 7.83 -7.81
C VAL A 35 -25.91 7.54 -8.48
N ASP A 36 -25.91 7.47 -9.80
CA ASP A 36 -27.02 7.05 -10.63
C ASP A 36 -27.02 5.52 -10.71
N TRP A 37 -27.75 4.88 -9.78
CA TRP A 37 -27.80 3.41 -9.63
C TRP A 37 -28.44 2.70 -10.82
N GLU A 38 -29.31 3.37 -11.58
CA GLU A 38 -29.96 2.79 -12.77
C GLU A 38 -28.97 2.59 -13.92
N ASN A 39 -27.98 3.50 -14.03
CA ASN A 39 -26.96 3.47 -15.07
C ASN A 39 -25.62 2.95 -14.60
N SER A 40 -25.45 2.71 -13.27
CA SER A 40 -24.23 2.16 -12.70
C SER A 40 -24.22 0.64 -12.73
N VAL A 41 -23.08 0.04 -12.98
CA VAL A 41 -22.96 -1.43 -13.13
C VAL A 41 -21.72 -1.94 -12.41
N ASP A 42 -21.92 -2.86 -11.47
CA ASP A 42 -20.83 -3.71 -10.98
C ASP A 42 -20.71 -4.95 -11.88
N LYS A 43 -19.88 -4.82 -12.89
CA LYS A 43 -19.66 -5.90 -13.87
C LYS A 43 -18.98 -7.12 -13.22
N ARG A 44 -18.39 -7.00 -12.04
CA ARG A 44 -17.79 -8.12 -11.29
C ARG A 44 -18.86 -9.08 -10.76
N ARG A 45 -20.09 -8.56 -10.49
CA ARG A 45 -21.23 -9.32 -9.96
C ARG A 45 -22.16 -9.87 -11.03
N LEU A 46 -22.00 -9.44 -12.28
CA LEU A 46 -22.86 -9.86 -13.40
C LEU A 46 -22.47 -11.20 -14.01
N HIS A 47 -21.42 -11.86 -13.50
CA HIS A 47 -21.02 -13.15 -14.03
C HIS A 47 -22.08 -14.21 -13.77
N GLN A 48 -22.63 -14.74 -14.87
CA GLN A 48 -23.25 -16.06 -14.82
C GLN A 48 -22.13 -17.07 -14.54
N LEU A 49 -22.45 -18.14 -13.81
CA LEU A 49 -21.47 -19.16 -13.38
C LEU A 49 -20.65 -19.77 -14.52
N ASP A 50 -21.07 -19.58 -15.75
CA ASP A 50 -20.49 -20.09 -16.99
C ASP A 50 -19.82 -19.02 -17.88
N SER A 51 -19.82 -17.75 -17.48
CA SER A 51 -19.17 -16.66 -18.23
C SER A 51 -17.97 -16.10 -17.47
N PHE A 52 -16.79 -16.29 -18.02
CA PHE A 52 -15.57 -15.68 -17.52
C PHE A 52 -15.36 -14.33 -18.19
N GLY A 53 -15.45 -13.27 -17.42
CA GLY A 53 -15.10 -11.92 -17.86
C GLY A 53 -14.43 -11.20 -16.70
N TYR A 54 -13.22 -10.72 -16.90
CA TYR A 54 -12.49 -9.98 -15.89
C TYR A 54 -12.91 -8.52 -15.93
N ASN A 55 -13.92 -8.18 -15.13
CA ASN A 55 -14.69 -6.95 -15.25
C ASN A 55 -14.39 -5.96 -14.12
N SER A 56 -14.68 -4.68 -14.38
CA SER A 56 -14.51 -3.54 -13.49
C SER A 56 -15.85 -3.03 -12.95
N LEU A 57 -15.79 -2.22 -11.91
CA LEU A 57 -16.93 -1.49 -11.37
C LEU A 57 -17.06 -0.14 -12.11
N HIS A 58 -18.25 0.17 -12.61
CA HIS A 58 -18.57 1.42 -13.29
C HIS A 58 -19.68 2.14 -12.56
N TYR A 59 -19.41 3.31 -12.03
CA TYR A 59 -20.39 4.21 -11.45
C TYR A 59 -20.65 5.39 -12.39
N ILE A 60 -21.90 5.69 -12.63
CA ILE A 60 -22.33 6.95 -13.24
C ILE A 60 -22.68 7.88 -12.10
N CYS A 61 -21.95 8.98 -11.99
CA CYS A 61 -22.03 9.89 -10.87
C CYS A 61 -22.30 11.33 -11.31
N ARG A 62 -22.82 12.13 -10.37
CA ARG A 62 -22.88 13.58 -10.46
C ARG A 62 -22.20 14.22 -9.25
N LEU A 63 -21.71 15.45 -9.41
CA LEU A 63 -21.21 16.25 -8.30
C LEU A 63 -22.39 16.69 -7.44
N PRO A 64 -22.39 16.39 -6.11
CA PRO A 64 -23.47 16.83 -5.22
C PRO A 64 -23.48 18.34 -5.11
N LYS A 65 -24.67 18.98 -5.27
CA LYS A 65 -24.82 20.43 -5.13
C LYS A 65 -24.40 20.97 -3.75
N ALA A 66 -24.50 20.13 -2.72
CA ALA A 66 -24.12 20.48 -1.36
C ALA A 66 -22.60 20.63 -1.17
N LEU A 67 -21.80 19.90 -1.98
CA LEU A 67 -20.32 19.91 -1.89
C LEU A 67 -19.67 20.80 -2.93
N TYR A 68 -20.32 21.01 -4.06
CA TYR A 68 -19.78 21.81 -5.14
C TYR A 68 -20.87 22.68 -5.81
N SER A 69 -20.58 23.95 -5.93
CA SER A 69 -21.43 24.92 -6.65
C SER A 69 -20.51 25.92 -7.33
N ASP A 70 -20.68 26.07 -8.65
CA ASP A 70 -19.94 27.03 -9.45
C ASP A 70 -20.91 28.08 -10.02
N PRO A 71 -20.78 29.37 -9.63
CA PRO A 71 -21.63 30.44 -10.16
C PRO A 71 -21.50 30.63 -11.68
N ASP A 72 -20.30 30.36 -12.22
CA ASP A 72 -20.02 30.51 -13.66
C ASP A 72 -20.50 29.29 -14.47
N CYS A 73 -20.74 28.15 -13.80
CA CYS A 73 -21.22 26.93 -14.41
C CYS A 73 -22.32 26.25 -13.56
N PRO A 74 -23.54 26.85 -13.47
CA PRO A 74 -24.59 26.34 -12.57
C PRO A 74 -25.10 24.95 -12.95
N GLN A 75 -24.84 24.49 -14.17
CA GLN A 75 -25.23 23.15 -14.67
C GLN A 75 -24.20 22.07 -14.44
N ILE A 76 -23.05 22.38 -13.79
CA ILE A 76 -21.97 21.41 -13.59
C ILE A 76 -22.42 20.16 -12.80
N ASN A 77 -23.38 20.32 -11.90
CA ASN A 77 -23.95 19.21 -11.12
C ASN A 77 -24.91 18.32 -11.94
N GLU A 78 -25.28 18.72 -13.16
CA GLU A 78 -26.12 17.93 -14.07
C GLU A 78 -25.29 17.05 -15.00
N ILE A 79 -23.98 17.34 -15.12
CA ILE A 79 -23.05 16.57 -15.95
C ILE A 79 -22.83 15.21 -15.29
N ARG A 80 -23.01 14.14 -16.09
CA ARG A 80 -22.71 12.77 -15.68
C ARG A 80 -21.24 12.46 -15.92
N VAL A 81 -20.64 11.78 -14.95
CA VAL A 81 -19.25 11.32 -15.00
C VAL A 81 -19.24 9.81 -14.83
N GLU A 82 -18.65 9.10 -15.76
CA GLU A 82 -18.36 7.67 -15.58
C GLU A 82 -17.10 7.50 -14.75
N LEU A 83 -17.23 6.91 -13.56
CA LEU A 83 -16.14 6.54 -12.69
C LEU A 83 -15.88 5.03 -12.83
N GLN A 84 -14.76 4.68 -13.45
CA GLN A 84 -14.32 3.29 -13.62
C GLN A 84 -13.31 2.91 -12.53
N LEU A 85 -13.67 1.96 -11.68
CA LEU A 85 -12.80 1.42 -10.64
C LEU A 85 -12.33 0.02 -11.03
N ARG A 86 -11.02 -0.20 -11.01
CA ARG A 86 -10.45 -1.49 -11.39
C ARG A 86 -9.06 -1.71 -10.80
N THR A 87 -8.64 -2.94 -10.73
CA THR A 87 -7.24 -3.28 -10.39
C THR A 87 -6.32 -3.06 -11.60
N THR A 88 -5.02 -3.09 -11.36
CA THR A 88 -4.00 -3.05 -12.43
C THR A 88 -4.16 -4.22 -13.39
N LEU A 89 -4.46 -5.42 -12.90
CA LEU A 89 -4.67 -6.59 -13.76
C LEU A 89 -5.96 -6.46 -14.56
N GLN A 90 -7.07 -6.00 -13.95
CA GLN A 90 -8.31 -5.68 -14.67
C GLN A 90 -8.10 -4.62 -15.74
N HIS A 91 -7.27 -3.62 -15.46
CA HIS A 91 -6.94 -2.58 -16.44
C HIS A 91 -6.16 -3.15 -17.62
N ALA A 92 -5.13 -3.94 -17.35
CA ALA A 92 -4.34 -4.58 -18.41
C ALA A 92 -5.19 -5.52 -19.27
N TRP A 93 -6.04 -6.35 -18.63
CA TRP A 93 -6.97 -7.21 -19.34
C TRP A 93 -7.90 -6.43 -20.25
N ALA A 94 -8.55 -5.37 -19.73
CA ALA A 94 -9.48 -4.57 -20.51
C ALA A 94 -8.79 -3.92 -21.73
N ALA A 95 -7.55 -3.45 -21.57
CA ALA A 95 -6.77 -2.87 -22.66
C ALA A 95 -6.44 -3.89 -23.75
N ILE A 96 -5.99 -5.10 -23.37
CA ILE A 96 -5.64 -6.20 -24.27
C ILE A 96 -6.90 -6.70 -24.99
N ASN A 97 -7.98 -6.92 -24.26
CA ASN A 97 -9.24 -7.41 -24.82
C ASN A 97 -9.85 -6.41 -25.82
N HIS A 98 -9.75 -5.10 -25.50
CA HIS A 98 -10.18 -4.04 -26.42
C HIS A 98 -9.32 -3.99 -27.70
N ASP A 99 -8.00 -4.12 -27.57
CA ASP A 99 -7.09 -4.10 -28.73
C ASP A 99 -7.30 -5.33 -29.62
N THR A 100 -7.51 -6.51 -29.01
CA THR A 100 -7.68 -7.77 -29.75
C THR A 100 -9.05 -7.91 -30.38
N GLY A 101 -10.13 -7.45 -29.71
CA GLY A 101 -11.51 -7.68 -30.13
C GLY A 101 -12.12 -6.51 -30.92
N TYR A 102 -11.90 -5.27 -30.47
CA TYR A 102 -12.64 -4.12 -31.01
C TYR A 102 -11.98 -3.50 -32.24
N LYS A 103 -10.65 -3.42 -32.29
CA LYS A 103 -9.93 -2.79 -33.40
C LYS A 103 -9.93 -3.63 -34.69
N SER A 104 -10.09 -4.95 -34.58
CA SER A 104 -10.03 -5.83 -35.74
C SER A 104 -11.29 -5.80 -36.60
N GLY A 105 -12.43 -5.31 -36.07
CA GLY A 105 -13.72 -5.33 -36.78
C GLY A 105 -14.19 -6.74 -37.17
N VAL A 106 -13.48 -7.78 -36.71
CA VAL A 106 -13.73 -9.18 -37.01
C VAL A 106 -14.08 -9.91 -35.72
N GLU A 107 -15.11 -10.72 -35.76
CA GLU A 107 -15.53 -11.55 -34.62
C GLU A 107 -14.40 -12.54 -34.26
N ILE A 108 -14.00 -12.56 -32.98
CA ILE A 108 -12.93 -13.47 -32.51
C ILE A 108 -13.44 -14.92 -32.60
N PRO A 109 -12.70 -15.84 -33.25
CA PRO A 109 -13.10 -17.25 -33.32
C PRO A 109 -13.25 -17.87 -31.93
N ARG A 110 -14.22 -18.76 -31.76
CA ARG A 110 -14.60 -19.39 -30.48
C ARG A 110 -13.44 -20.04 -29.73
N GLU A 111 -12.48 -20.58 -30.42
CA GLU A 111 -11.28 -21.22 -29.82
C GLU A 111 -10.39 -20.21 -29.10
N TYR A 112 -10.23 -19.00 -29.69
CA TYR A 112 -9.47 -17.90 -29.04
C TYR A 112 -10.25 -17.27 -27.90
N MET A 113 -11.57 -17.12 -28.04
CA MET A 113 -12.44 -16.67 -26.94
C MET A 113 -12.30 -17.57 -25.72
N ARG A 114 -12.23 -18.89 -25.93
CA ARG A 114 -12.02 -19.84 -24.83
C ARG A 114 -10.63 -19.67 -24.17
N GLN A 115 -9.61 -19.35 -24.96
CA GLN A 115 -8.27 -19.07 -24.42
C GLN A 115 -8.27 -17.75 -23.63
N MET A 116 -8.91 -16.71 -24.16
CA MET A 116 -9.09 -15.43 -23.49
C MET A 116 -9.83 -15.60 -22.14
N ASN A 117 -10.94 -16.34 -22.13
CA ASN A 117 -11.70 -16.59 -20.89
C ASN A 117 -10.87 -17.34 -19.83
N ARG A 118 -10.01 -18.28 -20.23
CA ARG A 118 -9.08 -18.94 -19.30
C ARG A 118 -8.07 -17.96 -18.70
N LEU A 119 -7.52 -17.05 -19.53
CA LEU A 119 -6.61 -16.01 -19.05
C LEU A 119 -7.32 -15.05 -18.10
N ALA A 120 -8.58 -14.67 -18.39
CA ALA A 120 -9.38 -13.85 -17.49
C ALA A 120 -9.51 -14.50 -16.09
N GLY A 121 -9.86 -15.79 -16.04
CA GLY A 121 -9.95 -16.53 -14.78
C GLY A 121 -8.61 -16.67 -14.04
N MET A 122 -7.49 -16.79 -14.76
CA MET A 122 -6.16 -16.78 -14.14
C MET A 122 -5.80 -15.42 -13.55
N LEU A 123 -6.17 -14.32 -14.21
CA LEU A 123 -5.95 -12.96 -13.70
C LEU A 123 -6.82 -12.67 -12.49
N GLU A 124 -8.07 -13.12 -12.49
CA GLU A 124 -8.98 -13.03 -11.34
C GLU A 124 -8.38 -13.74 -10.12
N LEU A 125 -7.94 -14.99 -10.30
CA LEU A 125 -7.27 -15.74 -9.24
C LEU A 125 -6.00 -15.05 -8.75
N ALA A 126 -5.22 -14.43 -9.64
CA ALA A 126 -4.01 -13.70 -9.27
C ALA A 126 -4.33 -12.45 -8.45
N ASP A 127 -5.38 -11.69 -8.81
CA ASP A 127 -5.82 -10.51 -8.05
C ASP A 127 -6.29 -10.89 -6.62
N ASP A 128 -7.06 -11.96 -6.50
CA ASP A 128 -7.53 -12.47 -5.22
C ASP A 128 -6.35 -12.92 -4.35
N GLU A 129 -5.36 -13.60 -4.94
CA GLU A 129 -4.18 -14.08 -4.25
C GLU A 129 -3.30 -12.91 -3.77
N PHE A 130 -3.11 -11.86 -4.58
CA PHE A 130 -2.40 -10.65 -4.15
C PHE A 130 -3.11 -9.97 -2.97
N SER A 131 -4.43 -9.85 -2.98
CA SER A 131 -5.22 -9.28 -1.89
C SER A 131 -5.11 -10.14 -0.62
N ARG A 132 -5.13 -11.47 -0.74
CA ARG A 132 -4.93 -12.42 0.35
C ARG A 132 -3.55 -12.28 0.99
N ILE A 133 -2.49 -12.29 0.18
CA ILE A 133 -1.10 -12.11 0.67
C ILE A 133 -0.94 -10.79 1.39
N ARG A 134 -1.48 -9.67 0.85
CA ARG A 134 -1.45 -8.37 1.53
C ARG A 134 -2.12 -8.41 2.90
N THR A 135 -3.28 -9.05 3.00
CA THR A 135 -4.03 -9.20 4.25
C THR A 135 -3.24 -10.02 5.27
N GLU A 136 -2.66 -11.14 4.83
CA GLU A 136 -1.83 -12.00 5.69
C GLU A 136 -0.59 -11.26 6.21
N LEU A 137 0.11 -10.51 5.34
CA LEU A 137 1.26 -9.68 5.75
C LEU A 137 0.85 -8.58 6.74
N THR A 138 -0.30 -7.95 6.53
CA THR A 138 -0.82 -6.92 7.44
C THR A 138 -1.14 -7.52 8.82
N ASN A 139 -1.76 -8.68 8.85
CA ASN A 139 -2.07 -9.40 10.09
C ASN A 139 -0.80 -9.89 10.79
N TYR A 140 0.19 -10.37 10.04
CA TYR A 140 1.49 -10.74 10.56
C TYR A 140 2.18 -9.56 11.25
N ARG A 141 2.26 -8.40 10.57
CA ARG A 141 2.85 -7.17 11.14
C ARG A 141 2.15 -6.73 12.42
N ARG A 142 0.81 -6.76 12.44
CA ARG A 142 0.03 -6.42 13.65
C ARG A 142 0.35 -7.37 14.81
N ARG A 143 0.46 -8.67 14.54
CA ARG A 143 0.84 -9.68 15.54
C ARG A 143 2.24 -9.42 16.10
N VAL A 144 3.20 -9.14 15.23
CA VAL A 144 4.58 -8.79 15.63
C VAL A 144 4.59 -7.57 16.53
N GLN A 145 3.87 -6.49 16.16
CA GLN A 145 3.77 -5.29 17.00
C GLN A 145 3.21 -5.60 18.38
N GLN A 146 2.17 -6.43 18.47
CA GLN A 146 1.63 -6.88 19.77
C GLN A 146 2.64 -7.67 20.60
N LEU A 147 3.42 -8.57 19.98
CA LEU A 147 4.47 -9.32 20.67
C LEU A 147 5.57 -8.40 21.21
N VAL A 148 5.99 -7.42 20.39
CA VAL A 148 6.99 -6.41 20.77
C VAL A 148 6.46 -5.57 21.94
N GLN A 149 5.23 -5.07 21.89
CA GLN A 149 4.62 -4.27 22.95
C GLN A 149 4.45 -5.05 24.26
N ASN A 150 4.19 -6.35 24.18
CA ASN A 150 4.04 -7.25 25.32
C ASN A 150 5.37 -7.79 25.86
N GLY A 151 6.51 -7.33 25.31
CA GLY A 151 7.84 -7.78 25.72
C GLY A 151 8.21 -9.21 25.30
N LYS A 152 7.41 -9.87 24.47
CA LYS A 152 7.65 -11.25 23.99
C LYS A 152 8.56 -11.29 22.76
N ILE A 153 9.61 -10.50 22.77
CA ILE A 153 10.52 -10.31 21.64
C ILE A 153 11.42 -11.52 21.36
N ASP A 154 11.60 -12.40 22.34
CA ASP A 154 12.38 -13.63 22.19
C ASP A 154 11.73 -14.66 21.26
N GLU A 155 10.39 -14.60 21.13
CA GLU A 155 9.62 -15.48 20.25
C GLU A 155 9.55 -14.97 18.80
N VAL A 156 10.03 -13.74 18.53
CA VAL A 156 9.92 -13.07 17.24
C VAL A 156 11.21 -13.23 16.45
N LEU A 157 11.13 -13.94 15.31
CA LEU A 157 12.28 -14.10 14.39
C LEU A 157 12.72 -12.77 13.82
N LEU A 158 14.03 -12.61 13.60
CA LEU A 158 14.62 -11.41 13.01
C LEU A 158 14.55 -11.46 11.48
N ASP A 159 13.60 -10.74 10.92
CA ASP A 159 13.46 -10.48 9.48
C ASP A 159 13.26 -8.99 9.19
N GLY A 160 12.96 -8.64 7.92
CA GLY A 160 12.79 -7.25 7.52
C GLY A 160 11.58 -6.57 8.16
N ASP A 161 10.44 -7.26 8.23
CA ASP A 161 9.20 -6.70 8.77
C ASP A 161 9.24 -6.63 10.30
N THR A 162 9.75 -7.68 10.95
CA THR A 162 9.88 -7.72 12.41
C THR A 162 10.89 -6.70 12.92
N PHE A 163 12.03 -6.55 12.23
CA PHE A 163 13.02 -5.53 12.57
C PHE A 163 12.48 -4.12 12.39
N ARG A 164 11.73 -3.86 11.32
CA ARG A 164 11.06 -2.56 11.12
C ARG A 164 10.10 -2.26 12.26
N SER A 165 9.23 -3.20 12.63
CA SER A 165 8.30 -3.04 13.75
C SER A 165 9.01 -2.81 15.09
N TYR A 166 10.16 -3.47 15.31
CA TYR A 166 10.99 -3.24 16.48
C TYR A 166 11.57 -1.83 16.51
N LEU A 167 12.02 -1.31 15.36
CA LEU A 167 12.55 0.05 15.24
C LEU A 167 11.47 1.13 15.47
N GLU A 168 10.21 0.87 15.18
CA GLU A 168 9.09 1.78 15.50
C GLU A 168 8.94 2.00 17.01
N ALA A 169 9.33 1.02 17.84
CA ALA A 169 9.40 1.17 19.28
C ALA A 169 10.63 1.97 19.78
N ARG A 170 11.47 2.49 18.87
CA ARG A 170 12.64 3.35 19.12
C ARG A 170 13.62 2.80 20.19
N PRO A 171 14.09 1.56 20.04
CA PRO A 171 14.89 0.89 21.08
C PRO A 171 16.25 1.57 21.33
N PHE A 172 16.74 2.39 20.42
CA PHE A 172 18.02 3.10 20.48
C PHE A 172 17.91 4.55 21.00
N ASP A 173 16.69 5.09 21.16
CA ASP A 173 16.49 6.52 21.47
C ASP A 173 17.21 6.97 22.74
N SER A 174 17.15 6.18 23.80
CA SER A 174 17.79 6.53 25.07
C SER A 174 19.31 6.62 24.94
N LEU A 175 19.92 5.67 24.20
CA LEU A 175 21.36 5.67 23.94
C LEU A 175 21.74 6.81 22.98
N ASN A 176 21.01 7.03 21.91
CA ASN A 176 21.26 8.10 20.94
C ASN A 176 21.19 9.50 21.60
N ARG A 177 20.17 9.75 22.43
CA ARG A 177 20.06 11.02 23.18
C ARG A 177 21.23 11.21 24.16
N ARG A 178 21.66 10.14 24.82
CA ARG A 178 22.80 10.18 25.73
C ARG A 178 24.10 10.50 24.99
N ILE A 179 24.29 9.95 23.77
CA ILE A 179 25.43 10.24 22.91
C ILE A 179 25.37 11.66 22.35
N ALA A 180 24.21 12.10 21.84
CA ALA A 180 24.02 13.42 21.30
C ALA A 180 24.28 14.54 22.35
N ALA A 181 23.97 14.28 23.61
CA ALA A 181 24.21 15.19 24.73
C ALA A 181 25.71 15.51 24.98
N ILE A 182 26.64 14.71 24.46
CA ILE A 182 28.09 14.93 24.61
C ILE A 182 28.49 16.29 24.02
N ASN A 183 27.97 16.61 22.80
CA ASN A 183 28.26 17.85 22.07
C ASN A 183 27.03 18.74 21.90
N GLN A 184 25.92 18.47 22.60
CA GLN A 184 24.61 19.11 22.38
C GLN A 184 24.14 18.96 20.91
N ALA A 185 24.50 17.85 20.28
CA ALA A 185 24.27 17.60 18.88
C ALA A 185 22.79 17.27 18.57
N GLU A 186 22.33 17.67 17.39
CA GLU A 186 21.01 17.27 16.86
C GLU A 186 21.07 15.83 16.30
N ILE A 187 20.00 15.06 16.53
CA ILE A 187 19.92 13.69 16.02
C ILE A 187 19.25 13.71 14.64
N GLN A 188 20.01 13.40 13.60
CA GLN A 188 19.51 13.23 12.24
C GLN A 188 18.97 11.80 12.05
N GLU A 189 17.70 11.68 11.69
CA GLU A 189 17.06 10.40 11.43
C GLU A 189 17.64 9.73 10.16
N VAL A 190 18.04 8.47 10.30
CA VAL A 190 18.53 7.64 9.19
C VAL A 190 17.88 6.26 9.22
N SER A 191 17.78 5.60 8.07
CA SER A 191 17.26 4.23 8.01
C SER A 191 18.21 3.24 8.65
N LEU A 192 17.74 2.56 9.69
CA LEU A 192 18.47 1.49 10.39
C LEU A 192 18.34 0.11 9.70
N MET A 193 17.51 -0.02 8.68
CA MET A 193 17.27 -1.29 7.99
C MET A 193 18.53 -1.91 7.37
N ARG A 194 19.52 -1.09 7.00
CA ARG A 194 20.81 -1.55 6.48
C ARG A 194 21.58 -2.44 7.48
N TYR A 195 21.35 -2.26 8.77
CA TYR A 195 22.03 -3.04 9.83
C TYR A 195 21.44 -4.44 10.03
N LEU A 196 20.28 -4.75 9.43
CA LEU A 196 19.70 -6.09 9.51
C LEU A 196 20.68 -7.19 9.05
N ARG A 197 21.44 -6.92 8.00
CA ARG A 197 22.46 -7.87 7.49
C ARG A 197 23.58 -8.08 8.50
N VAL A 198 24.02 -7.01 9.16
CA VAL A 198 25.06 -7.06 10.20
C VAL A 198 24.57 -7.86 11.41
N LEU A 199 23.36 -7.59 11.90
CA LEU A 199 22.76 -8.30 13.01
C LEU A 199 22.61 -9.81 12.71
N LYS A 200 22.20 -10.16 11.49
CA LYS A 200 22.17 -11.58 11.06
C LYS A 200 23.56 -12.21 10.99
N ALA A 201 24.57 -11.47 10.54
CA ALA A 201 25.96 -11.93 10.53
C ALA A 201 26.50 -12.15 11.96
N LEU A 202 26.04 -11.37 12.94
CA LEU A 202 26.30 -11.53 14.36
C LEU A 202 25.47 -12.65 15.01
N GLN A 203 24.83 -13.51 14.20
CA GLN A 203 24.02 -14.65 14.63
C GLN A 203 22.79 -14.28 15.46
N CYS A 204 22.29 -13.04 15.39
CA CYS A 204 21.00 -12.67 15.96
C CYS A 204 19.88 -13.37 15.15
N LYS A 205 19.12 -14.23 15.81
CA LYS A 205 18.01 -14.99 15.21
C LYS A 205 16.64 -14.41 15.54
N THR A 206 16.53 -13.76 16.70
CA THR A 206 15.29 -13.17 17.20
C THR A 206 15.47 -11.68 17.52
N LEU A 207 14.37 -10.95 17.69
CA LEU A 207 14.41 -9.58 18.21
C LEU A 207 14.96 -9.52 19.63
N GLY A 208 14.74 -10.59 20.44
CA GLY A 208 15.31 -10.71 21.75
C GLY A 208 16.84 -10.78 21.74
N ASP A 209 17.45 -11.46 20.74
CA ASP A 209 18.90 -11.45 20.56
C ASP A 209 19.42 -10.03 20.31
N VAL A 210 18.74 -9.28 19.45
CA VAL A 210 19.08 -7.88 19.18
C VAL A 210 18.97 -7.03 20.45
N HIS A 211 17.88 -7.18 21.19
CA HIS A 211 17.66 -6.44 22.44
C HIS A 211 18.75 -6.75 23.50
N ARG A 212 19.11 -8.02 23.66
CA ARG A 212 20.20 -8.43 24.54
C ARG A 212 21.55 -7.87 24.09
N LEU A 213 21.82 -7.87 22.78
CA LEU A 213 23.04 -7.29 22.22
C LEU A 213 23.15 -5.80 22.57
N ILE A 214 22.08 -5.03 22.36
CA ILE A 214 22.01 -3.61 22.73
C ILE A 214 22.24 -3.44 24.23
N GLY A 215 21.52 -4.19 25.06
CA GLY A 215 21.64 -4.14 26.52
C GLY A 215 23.06 -4.41 27.00
N LYS A 216 23.75 -5.37 26.36
CA LYS A 216 25.13 -5.76 26.72
C LYS A 216 26.16 -4.69 26.38
N TYR A 217 26.04 -4.04 25.23
CA TYR A 217 27.09 -3.17 24.72
C TYR A 217 26.76 -1.67 24.78
N LYS A 218 25.58 -1.26 25.25
CA LYS A 218 25.15 0.16 25.30
C LYS A 218 26.13 1.09 26.00
N ASP A 219 26.80 0.63 27.06
CA ASP A 219 27.75 1.46 27.81
C ASP A 219 29.13 1.49 27.14
N ASP A 220 29.49 0.44 26.41
CA ASP A 220 30.71 0.41 25.59
C ASP A 220 30.54 1.31 24.37
N ALA A 221 29.38 1.23 23.69
CA ALA A 221 29.02 2.13 22.61
C ALA A 221 29.03 3.61 23.04
N TYR A 222 28.51 3.90 24.23
CA TYR A 222 28.59 5.27 24.77
C TYR A 222 30.03 5.70 25.05
N ARG A 223 30.87 4.84 25.62
CA ARG A 223 32.29 5.15 25.87
C ARG A 223 33.06 5.42 24.59
N LEU A 224 32.81 4.60 23.57
CA LEU A 224 33.41 4.76 22.24
C LEU A 224 32.96 6.09 21.59
N ALA A 225 31.66 6.35 21.59
CA ALA A 225 31.10 7.60 21.09
C ALA A 225 31.69 8.83 21.81
N ARG A 226 31.82 8.77 23.13
CA ARG A 226 32.41 9.83 23.94
C ARG A 226 33.87 10.09 23.54
N HIS A 227 34.64 9.04 23.27
CA HIS A 227 36.02 9.18 22.82
C HIS A 227 36.10 9.81 21.42
N GLN A 228 35.21 9.42 20.52
CA GLN A 228 35.16 9.94 19.15
C GLN A 228 34.66 11.39 19.08
N LEU A 229 33.61 11.71 19.83
CA LEU A 229 32.93 13.01 19.78
C LEU A 229 33.52 14.04 20.73
N GLY A 230 34.15 13.62 21.83
CA GLY A 230 34.67 14.53 22.87
C GLY A 230 35.81 15.45 22.44
N ASN A 231 36.37 15.23 21.23
CA ASN A 231 37.41 16.06 20.63
C ASN A 231 36.96 16.69 19.28
N THR A 232 35.67 16.71 19.01
CA THR A 232 35.10 17.23 17.76
C THR A 232 33.97 18.22 18.06
N ASP A 233 33.82 19.22 17.23
CA ASP A 233 32.71 20.20 17.30
C ASP A 233 31.52 19.74 16.44
N LEU A 234 31.23 18.42 16.42
CA LEU A 234 30.10 17.91 15.67
C LEU A 234 28.78 18.23 16.36
N ASP A 235 27.96 19.01 15.66
CA ASP A 235 26.63 19.45 16.08
C ASP A 235 25.48 18.55 15.57
N ILE A 236 25.81 17.52 14.75
CA ILE A 236 24.86 16.56 14.21
C ILE A 236 25.40 15.14 14.42
N VAL A 237 24.54 14.24 14.94
CA VAL A 237 24.81 12.82 15.03
C VAL A 237 23.70 12.01 14.36
N SER A 238 24.04 10.88 13.78
CA SER A 238 23.06 9.96 13.18
C SER A 238 22.22 9.25 14.23
N SER A 239 20.94 9.01 13.95
CA SER A 239 20.08 8.13 14.79
C SER A 239 20.56 6.66 14.82
N ALA A 240 21.56 6.32 13.99
CA ALA A 240 22.23 5.02 14.02
C ALA A 240 23.47 4.99 14.94
N VAL A 241 23.86 6.10 15.57
CA VAL A 241 25.13 6.22 16.31
C VAL A 241 25.25 5.18 17.43
N GLY A 242 24.15 4.87 18.12
CA GLY A 242 24.13 3.86 19.17
C GLY A 242 24.26 2.41 18.65
N LEU A 243 23.98 2.18 17.36
CA LEU A 243 24.12 0.88 16.72
C LEU A 243 25.43 0.76 15.94
N GLN A 244 26.02 1.89 15.54
CA GLN A 244 27.31 1.94 14.83
C GLN A 244 28.50 1.72 15.73
N ASN A 245 28.41 2.15 16.99
CA ASN A 245 29.45 2.05 18.00
C ASN A 245 29.24 0.84 18.91
#